data_874edb7322c8c551c17b1d262218065d
#
_entry.id   874edb7322c8c551c17b1d262218065d
#
_cell.length_a   1.000
_cell.length_b   1.000
_cell.length_c   1.000
_cell.angle_alpha   90.00
_cell.angle_beta   90.00
_cell.angle_gamma   90.00
#
_symmetry.space_group_name_H-M   'P 1'
#
loop_
_entity.id
_entity.type
_entity.pdbx_description
1 polymer ?
#
loop_
_entity_poly.entity_id
_entity_poly.type
_entity_poly.pdbx_seq_one_letter_code
_entity_poly.pdbx_strand_id
1 'polypeptide(L)'
;MKTIKRRAFCKAAAAAVAGVLAPHAAAEALLPQAAQAVVGSAVPEDYYSFAFRSDHSETDLSHDFYYTDAFFENTALQYSHKLALATLGLVAASGNTYQSDALYWVEGEAGREDSIADAYQKLGFANAVYAGYQCSLNTPVDTAGCAFAQKTLVQDGQRTTIIAAMLRGVGYGAEWASNLHVGEGGGHYGFVTAAEHFFEDLQDYLKKAEAAAGTLGTIKLWLGGYSRGAAVANLTAAR
;
A
#
# COMPACT_ATOMS: atom_id res chain seq x y z
N MET A 1 6.43 15.35 -28.81
CA MET A 1 5.43 14.62 -28.02
C MET A 1 5.37 13.19 -28.50
N LYS A 2 5.96 12.24 -27.79
CA LYS A 2 5.85 10.81 -28.11
C LYS A 2 4.71 10.24 -27.27
N THR A 3 3.61 9.90 -27.91
CA THR A 3 2.47 9.23 -27.29
C THR A 3 2.90 7.84 -26.84
N ILE A 4 3.12 7.66 -25.54
CA ILE A 4 3.40 6.35 -24.94
C ILE A 4 2.14 5.51 -25.07
N LYS A 5 2.19 4.47 -25.87
CA LYS A 5 1.03 3.61 -26.14
C LYS A 5 0.70 2.80 -24.87
N ARG A 6 -0.40 3.14 -24.20
CA ARG A 6 -0.96 2.50 -22.99
C ARG A 6 -1.00 0.95 -23.03
N ARG A 7 -0.92 0.33 -24.19
CA ARG A 7 -0.99 -1.13 -24.38
C ARG A 7 0.31 -1.90 -24.12
N ALA A 8 1.45 -1.22 -24.04
CA ALA A 8 2.75 -1.90 -23.89
C ALA A 8 3.07 -2.24 -22.44
N PHE A 9 2.58 -1.45 -21.48
CA PHE A 9 2.91 -1.60 -20.06
C PHE A 9 2.14 -2.75 -19.39
N CYS A 10 0.85 -2.90 -19.70
CA CYS A 10 0.08 -4.07 -19.22
C CYS A 10 0.64 -5.40 -19.75
N LYS A 11 1.30 -5.40 -20.93
CA LYS A 11 1.94 -6.60 -21.47
C LYS A 11 3.30 -6.90 -20.83
N ALA A 12 4.04 -5.90 -20.35
CA ALA A 12 5.33 -6.12 -19.68
C ALA A 12 5.15 -6.67 -18.27
N ALA A 13 4.17 -6.19 -17.52
CA ALA A 13 3.81 -6.76 -16.21
C ALA A 13 3.24 -8.20 -16.33
N ALA A 14 2.45 -8.47 -17.38
CA ALA A 14 1.94 -9.81 -17.67
C ALA A 14 3.02 -10.77 -18.20
N ALA A 15 4.04 -10.28 -18.93
CA ALA A 15 5.09 -11.12 -19.49
C ALA A 15 6.10 -11.59 -18.42
N ALA A 16 6.30 -10.84 -17.34
CA ALA A 16 7.13 -11.28 -16.21
C ALA A 16 6.43 -12.39 -15.38
N VAL A 17 5.10 -12.50 -15.44
CA VAL A 17 4.30 -13.52 -14.75
C VAL A 17 4.02 -14.75 -15.65
N ALA A 18 4.08 -14.62 -16.97
CA ALA A 18 3.74 -15.71 -17.91
C ALA A 18 4.87 -16.74 -18.15
N GLY A 19 6.02 -16.59 -17.50
CA GLY A 19 7.20 -17.47 -17.69
C GLY A 19 7.25 -18.73 -16.84
N VAL A 20 6.30 -18.98 -15.92
CA VAL A 20 6.32 -20.17 -15.05
C VAL A 20 4.93 -20.77 -14.91
N LEU A 21 4.43 -21.36 -15.99
CA LEU A 21 3.31 -22.29 -15.95
C LEU A 21 3.85 -23.72 -16.06
N ALA A 22 4.27 -24.30 -14.93
CA ALA A 22 4.40 -25.75 -14.75
C ALA A 22 3.52 -26.14 -13.55
N PRO A 23 2.89 -27.32 -13.54
CA PRO A 23 1.85 -27.69 -12.55
C PRO A 23 2.51 -27.97 -11.20
N HIS A 24 2.28 -27.13 -10.20
CA HIS A 24 2.84 -27.28 -8.86
C HIS A 24 1.78 -27.63 -7.79
N ALA A 25 0.99 -28.66 -8.05
CA ALA A 25 0.13 -29.24 -7.01
C ALA A 25 0.91 -29.98 -5.89
N ALA A 26 2.23 -30.21 -6.09
CA ALA A 26 3.07 -30.95 -5.15
C ALA A 26 4.00 -30.05 -4.26
N ALA A 27 4.06 -28.73 -4.51
CA ALA A 27 4.98 -27.86 -3.77
C ALA A 27 4.38 -27.29 -2.47
N GLU A 28 3.07 -27.32 -2.28
CA GLU A 28 2.44 -26.78 -1.06
C GLU A 28 2.75 -27.60 0.20
N ALA A 29 3.04 -28.90 0.07
CA ALA A 29 3.32 -29.77 1.21
C ALA A 29 4.76 -29.62 1.76
N LEU A 30 5.63 -28.86 1.11
CA LEU A 30 7.05 -28.75 1.44
C LEU A 30 7.53 -27.35 1.84
N LEU A 31 6.62 -26.36 1.96
CA LEU A 31 7.00 -25.07 2.52
C LEU A 31 7.26 -25.22 4.02
N PRO A 32 8.40 -24.76 4.53
CA PRO A 32 8.66 -24.78 5.97
C PRO A 32 7.55 -24.04 6.70
N GLN A 33 7.10 -24.55 7.86
CA GLN A 33 6.06 -23.95 8.69
C GLN A 33 6.33 -22.45 9.00
N ALA A 34 7.59 -22.03 9.00
CA ALA A 34 8.02 -20.64 9.13
C ALA A 34 7.62 -19.76 7.92
N ALA A 35 7.57 -20.30 6.69
CA ALA A 35 7.17 -19.55 5.52
C ALA A 35 5.64 -19.32 5.45
N GLN A 36 4.85 -20.20 6.05
CA GLN A 36 3.39 -20.03 6.15
C GLN A 36 3.00 -18.92 7.14
N ALA A 37 3.79 -18.70 8.20
CA ALA A 37 3.55 -17.64 9.18
C ALA A 37 3.75 -16.21 8.60
N VAL A 38 4.39 -16.12 7.43
CA VAL A 38 4.81 -14.86 6.80
C VAL A 38 3.74 -14.27 5.85
N VAL A 39 2.72 -15.03 5.46
CA VAL A 39 1.81 -14.62 4.38
C VAL A 39 0.45 -14.06 4.82
N GLY A 40 0.26 -13.89 6.12
CA GLY A 40 -1.04 -13.46 6.67
C GLY A 40 -2.08 -14.58 6.67
N SER A 41 -3.24 -14.32 7.23
CA SER A 41 -4.31 -15.31 7.38
C SER A 41 -5.69 -14.73 7.11
N ALA A 42 -6.60 -15.57 6.60
CA ALA A 42 -7.99 -15.20 6.47
C ALA A 42 -8.58 -14.81 7.84
N VAL A 43 -9.45 -13.81 7.84
CA VAL A 43 -10.17 -13.35 9.02
C VAL A 43 -11.68 -13.43 8.80
N PRO A 44 -12.50 -13.59 9.86
CA PRO A 44 -13.94 -13.53 9.76
C PRO A 44 -14.43 -12.22 9.12
N GLU A 45 -15.58 -12.28 8.47
CA GLU A 45 -16.33 -11.09 8.11
C GLU A 45 -16.87 -10.44 9.38
N ASP A 46 -16.45 -9.20 9.68
CA ASP A 46 -16.86 -8.48 10.88
C ASP A 46 -16.50 -7.00 10.80
N TYR A 47 -16.79 -6.26 11.87
CA TYR A 47 -16.32 -4.91 12.12
C TYR A 47 -15.01 -4.94 12.91
N TYR A 48 -14.02 -4.20 12.41
CA TYR A 48 -12.69 -4.10 12.99
C TYR A 48 -12.40 -2.66 13.40
N SER A 49 -11.97 -2.48 14.63
CA SER A 49 -11.68 -1.16 15.18
C SER A 49 -10.27 -0.73 14.85
N PHE A 50 -10.12 0.41 14.16
CA PHE A 50 -8.83 1.01 13.85
C PHE A 50 -8.63 2.28 14.65
N ALA A 51 -7.43 2.41 15.23
CA ALA A 51 -7.01 3.64 15.88
C ALA A 51 -6.38 4.59 14.85
N PHE A 52 -6.67 5.87 14.97
CA PHE A 52 -6.09 6.94 14.16
C PHE A 52 -6.07 8.25 14.95
N ARG A 53 -5.29 9.21 14.50
CA ARG A 53 -5.27 10.55 15.06
C ARG A 53 -5.64 11.56 13.98
N SER A 54 -6.46 12.54 14.31
CA SER A 54 -6.72 13.70 13.46
C SER A 54 -5.86 14.89 13.90
N ASP A 55 -5.63 15.83 12.99
CA ASP A 55 -4.90 17.07 13.27
C ASP A 55 -5.58 17.93 14.35
N HIS A 56 -6.83 17.64 14.67
CA HIS A 56 -7.65 18.36 15.63
C HIS A 56 -7.87 17.60 16.95
N SER A 57 -7.18 16.46 17.13
CA SER A 57 -7.31 15.64 18.31
C SER A 57 -5.96 15.38 18.97
N GLU A 58 -5.83 15.72 20.24
CA GLU A 58 -4.64 15.39 21.05
C GLU A 58 -4.60 13.92 21.45
N THR A 59 -5.73 13.21 21.31
CA THR A 59 -5.86 11.80 21.67
C THR A 59 -6.19 10.96 20.45
N ASP A 60 -5.86 9.68 20.52
CA ASP A 60 -6.26 8.74 19.50
C ASP A 60 -7.77 8.57 19.46
N LEU A 61 -8.30 8.54 18.26
CA LEU A 61 -9.68 8.19 17.97
C LEU A 61 -9.72 6.74 17.52
N SER A 62 -10.88 6.12 17.64
CA SER A 62 -11.12 4.77 17.16
C SER A 62 -12.47 4.69 16.48
N HIS A 63 -12.56 3.95 15.41
CA HIS A 63 -13.82 3.70 14.71
C HIS A 63 -13.83 2.29 14.12
N ASP A 64 -15.04 1.71 14.04
CA ASP A 64 -15.24 0.36 13.53
C ASP A 64 -15.53 0.39 12.03
N PHE A 65 -14.77 -0.38 11.26
CA PHE A 65 -14.91 -0.54 9.84
C PHE A 65 -15.22 -1.99 9.47
N TYR A 66 -16.27 -2.19 8.69
CA TYR A 66 -16.61 -3.50 8.18
C TYR A 66 -15.56 -3.98 7.19
N TYR A 67 -15.11 -5.22 7.35
CA TYR A 67 -14.16 -5.87 6.45
C TYR A 67 -14.54 -7.32 6.17
N THR A 68 -14.29 -7.76 4.96
CA THR A 68 -14.36 -9.16 4.54
C THR A 68 -13.34 -9.41 3.43
N ASP A 69 -12.75 -10.59 3.41
CA ASP A 69 -11.84 -11.01 2.35
C ASP A 69 -12.56 -11.14 0.98
N ALA A 70 -13.86 -11.34 0.99
CA ALA A 70 -14.71 -11.39 -0.20
C ALA A 70 -14.67 -10.08 -1.03
N PHE A 71 -14.22 -8.97 -0.49
CA PHE A 71 -13.99 -7.74 -1.27
C PHE A 71 -13.04 -7.96 -2.46
N PHE A 72 -12.15 -8.94 -2.36
CA PHE A 72 -11.12 -9.21 -3.35
C PHE A 72 -11.44 -10.39 -4.27
N GLU A 73 -12.62 -11.01 -4.15
CA GLU A 73 -13.07 -12.07 -5.06
C GLU A 73 -13.47 -11.51 -6.42
N ASN A 74 -14.09 -10.34 -6.43
CA ASN A 74 -14.59 -9.70 -7.64
C ASN A 74 -13.53 -8.84 -8.35
N THR A 75 -13.85 -8.43 -9.57
CA THR A 75 -13.03 -7.47 -10.33
C THR A 75 -13.15 -6.07 -9.75
N ALA A 76 -12.08 -5.29 -9.84
CA ALA A 76 -12.02 -3.90 -9.35
C ALA A 76 -12.88 -2.90 -10.18
N LEU A 77 -13.76 -3.39 -11.06
CA LEU A 77 -14.58 -2.54 -11.93
C LEU A 77 -15.87 -2.04 -11.28
N GLN A 78 -16.22 -2.59 -10.11
CA GLN A 78 -17.45 -2.20 -9.41
C GLN A 78 -17.11 -1.47 -8.13
N TYR A 79 -17.76 -0.33 -7.91
CA TYR A 79 -17.63 0.43 -6.67
C TYR A 79 -18.24 -0.34 -5.50
N SER A 80 -17.48 -0.52 -4.44
CA SER A 80 -17.93 -1.07 -3.17
C SER A 80 -17.82 -0.01 -2.07
N HIS A 81 -18.96 0.45 -1.56
CA HIS A 81 -18.97 1.45 -0.49
C HIS A 81 -18.31 0.93 0.80
N LYS A 82 -18.56 -0.33 1.15
CA LYS A 82 -17.95 -0.95 2.32
C LYS A 82 -16.42 -1.04 2.19
N LEU A 83 -15.90 -1.44 1.02
CA LEU A 83 -14.46 -1.45 0.76
C LEU A 83 -13.88 -0.03 0.81
N ALA A 84 -14.58 0.96 0.27
CA ALA A 84 -14.12 2.35 0.33
C ALA A 84 -14.03 2.86 1.77
N LEU A 85 -14.99 2.51 2.65
CA LEU A 85 -14.93 2.85 4.08
C LEU A 85 -13.77 2.13 4.80
N ALA A 86 -13.56 0.82 4.53
CA ALA A 86 -12.41 0.10 5.08
C ALA A 86 -11.07 0.70 4.62
N THR A 87 -11.00 1.10 3.34
CA THR A 87 -9.84 1.82 2.80
C THR A 87 -9.61 3.14 3.52
N LEU A 88 -10.67 3.91 3.76
CA LEU A 88 -10.59 5.17 4.53
C LEU A 88 -10.06 4.91 5.93
N GLY A 89 -10.51 3.86 6.60
CA GLY A 89 -10.04 3.46 7.93
C GLY A 89 -8.54 3.15 7.96
N LEU A 90 -8.06 2.36 7.00
CA LEU A 90 -6.63 2.05 6.87
C LEU A 90 -5.80 3.29 6.53
N VAL A 91 -6.29 4.13 5.63
CA VAL A 91 -5.63 5.39 5.28
C VAL A 91 -5.57 6.34 6.48
N ALA A 92 -6.62 6.41 7.29
CA ALA A 92 -6.61 7.19 8.53
C ALA A 92 -5.61 6.61 9.54
N ALA A 93 -5.56 5.28 9.69
CA ALA A 93 -4.59 4.60 10.56
C ALA A 93 -3.14 4.81 10.08
N SER A 94 -2.92 4.98 8.77
CA SER A 94 -1.60 5.29 8.20
C SER A 94 -1.19 6.75 8.37
N GLY A 95 -2.08 7.60 8.88
CA GLY A 95 -1.86 9.03 9.03
C GLY A 95 -0.78 9.38 10.04
N ASN A 96 -0.39 10.64 10.04
CA ASN A 96 0.70 11.16 10.86
C ASN A 96 0.28 11.56 12.26
N THR A 97 1.25 11.59 13.18
CA THR A 97 1.23 12.53 14.28
C THR A 97 1.70 13.89 13.76
N TYR A 98 0.86 14.59 13.02
CA TYR A 98 1.21 15.91 12.54
C TYR A 98 1.26 16.90 13.70
N GLN A 99 2.40 17.52 13.92
CA GLN A 99 2.48 18.74 14.70
C GLN A 99 2.33 19.91 13.72
N SER A 100 1.25 20.64 13.85
CA SER A 100 0.85 21.73 12.94
C SER A 100 1.90 22.83 12.75
N ASP A 101 2.91 22.87 13.60
CA ASP A 101 3.96 23.88 13.62
C ASP A 101 5.24 23.48 12.86
N ALA A 102 5.35 22.24 12.40
CA ALA A 102 6.51 21.75 11.69
C ALA A 102 6.46 22.10 10.19
N LEU A 103 6.51 23.39 9.88
CA LEU A 103 6.92 23.87 8.54
C LEU A 103 8.38 23.52 8.23
N TYR A 104 9.09 23.01 9.21
CA TYR A 104 10.52 22.68 9.14
C TYR A 104 10.70 21.17 9.21
N TRP A 105 11.70 20.73 8.47
CA TRP A 105 12.16 19.36 8.49
C TRP A 105 12.69 19.00 9.89
N VAL A 106 12.14 17.95 10.49
CA VAL A 106 12.60 17.37 11.75
C VAL A 106 12.84 15.87 11.51
N GLU A 107 14.06 15.43 11.76
CA GLU A 107 14.47 14.05 11.59
C GLU A 107 13.69 13.14 12.55
N GLY A 108 13.15 12.04 12.04
CA GLY A 108 12.43 11.04 12.82
C GLY A 108 10.93 11.31 13.03
N GLU A 109 10.42 12.47 12.59
CA GLU A 109 8.98 12.77 12.68
C GLU A 109 8.29 12.44 11.37
N ALA A 110 7.62 11.31 11.29
CA ALA A 110 6.54 11.10 10.34
C ALA A 110 5.89 9.73 10.47
N GLY A 111 4.60 9.70 10.45
CA GLY A 111 3.80 8.51 10.33
C GLY A 111 3.62 7.71 11.63
N ARG A 112 2.47 7.11 11.75
CA ARG A 112 2.13 6.22 12.86
C ARG A 112 2.18 4.78 12.38
N GLU A 113 3.37 4.23 12.37
CA GLU A 113 3.60 2.84 11.99
C GLU A 113 2.84 1.87 12.90
N ASP A 114 2.71 2.19 14.18
CA ASP A 114 2.00 1.40 15.18
C ASP A 114 0.50 1.25 14.88
N SER A 115 -0.19 2.32 14.50
CA SER A 115 -1.61 2.31 14.21
C SER A 115 -1.94 1.51 12.95
N ILE A 116 -1.20 1.71 11.87
CA ILE A 116 -1.42 0.95 10.64
C ILE A 116 -0.96 -0.51 10.77
N ALA A 117 0.08 -0.79 11.57
CA ALA A 117 0.51 -2.14 11.86
C ALA A 117 -0.58 -2.92 12.61
N ASP A 118 -1.18 -2.32 13.65
CA ASP A 118 -2.31 -2.89 14.39
C ASP A 118 -3.51 -3.15 13.47
N ALA A 119 -3.87 -2.17 12.62
CA ALA A 119 -4.97 -2.33 11.68
C ALA A 119 -4.70 -3.47 10.68
N TYR A 120 -3.50 -3.56 10.12
CA TYR A 120 -3.12 -4.66 9.23
C TYR A 120 -3.18 -6.02 9.94
N GLN A 121 -2.66 -6.11 11.16
CA GLN A 121 -2.69 -7.33 11.95
C GLN A 121 -4.12 -7.79 12.23
N LYS A 122 -5.02 -6.88 12.61
CA LYS A 122 -6.43 -7.18 12.84
C LYS A 122 -7.11 -7.74 11.59
N LEU A 123 -6.74 -7.27 10.41
CA LEU A 123 -7.26 -7.76 9.14
C LEU A 123 -6.51 -9.00 8.61
N GLY A 124 -5.59 -9.58 9.38
CA GLY A 124 -4.82 -10.76 9.01
C GLY A 124 -3.73 -10.52 7.98
N PHE A 125 -3.33 -9.27 7.75
CA PHE A 125 -2.16 -8.94 6.94
C PHE A 125 -0.87 -9.14 7.73
N ALA A 126 0.19 -9.49 7.04
CA ALA A 126 1.53 -9.71 7.58
C ALA A 126 2.58 -8.98 6.75
N ASN A 127 3.85 -9.05 7.22
CA ASN A 127 5.00 -8.47 6.53
C ASN A 127 4.84 -6.97 6.25
N ALA A 128 4.42 -6.21 7.25
CA ALA A 128 4.33 -4.77 7.13
C ALA A 128 5.73 -4.16 6.88
N VAL A 129 5.80 -3.28 5.87
CA VAL A 129 7.00 -2.52 5.51
C VAL A 129 6.60 -1.07 5.29
N TYR A 130 7.41 -0.16 5.79
CA TYR A 130 7.14 1.27 5.73
C TYR A 130 8.18 1.96 4.88
N ALA A 131 7.76 2.51 3.74
CA ALA A 131 8.61 3.26 2.83
C ALA A 131 8.31 4.75 2.96
N GLY A 132 9.34 5.59 3.10
CA GLY A 132 9.20 7.04 3.19
C GLY A 132 8.39 7.54 4.40
N TYR A 133 8.22 6.72 5.43
CA TYR A 133 7.45 7.08 6.63
C TYR A 133 8.17 8.06 7.53
N GLN A 134 9.46 7.89 7.67
CA GLN A 134 10.28 8.77 8.49
C GLN A 134 11.16 9.66 7.63
N CYS A 135 11.27 10.91 8.04
CA CYS A 135 12.17 11.86 7.42
C CYS A 135 13.61 11.55 7.82
N SER A 136 14.49 11.50 6.85
CA SER A 136 15.94 11.40 7.06
C SER A 136 16.67 12.37 6.12
N LEU A 137 17.94 12.64 6.39
CA LEU A 137 18.78 13.49 5.53
C LEU A 137 18.88 12.97 4.08
N ASN A 138 18.67 11.68 3.89
CA ASN A 138 18.77 11.02 2.59
C ASN A 138 17.40 10.75 1.93
N THR A 139 16.30 11.14 2.59
CA THR A 139 14.97 10.93 2.01
C THR A 139 14.76 11.93 0.87
N PRO A 140 14.49 11.47 -0.35
CA PRO A 140 14.17 12.38 -1.45
C PRO A 140 12.92 13.21 -1.13
N VAL A 141 12.92 14.47 -1.57
CA VAL A 141 11.81 15.40 -1.34
C VAL A 141 10.52 14.92 -2.02
N ASP A 142 10.66 14.38 -3.23
CA ASP A 142 9.53 13.91 -4.05
C ASP A 142 9.20 12.44 -3.73
N THR A 143 8.83 12.15 -2.47
CA THR A 143 8.37 10.85 -2.00
C THR A 143 6.98 10.92 -1.39
N ALA A 144 6.34 9.78 -1.18
CA ALA A 144 5.13 9.66 -0.38
C ALA A 144 5.28 8.47 0.56
N GLY A 145 5.06 8.68 1.85
CA GLY A 145 5.12 7.58 2.82
C GLY A 145 4.05 6.54 2.55
N CYS A 146 4.45 5.29 2.47
CA CYS A 146 3.55 4.17 2.23
C CYS A 146 3.79 3.03 3.22
N ALA A 147 2.70 2.49 3.76
CA ALA A 147 2.69 1.23 4.50
C ALA A 147 2.22 0.11 3.58
N PHE A 148 3.09 -0.86 3.35
CA PHE A 148 2.78 -2.09 2.64
C PHE A 148 2.49 -3.22 3.63
N ALA A 149 1.57 -4.10 3.27
CA ALA A 149 1.39 -5.40 3.93
C ALA A 149 0.79 -6.41 2.95
N GLN A 150 0.91 -7.68 3.24
CA GLN A 150 0.38 -8.73 2.38
C GLN A 150 -0.48 -9.73 3.13
N LYS A 151 -1.42 -10.32 2.40
CA LYS A 151 -2.27 -11.40 2.87
C LYS A 151 -2.51 -12.37 1.72
N THR A 152 -2.33 -13.67 1.96
CA THR A 152 -2.59 -14.70 0.96
C THR A 152 -3.86 -15.46 1.33
N LEU A 153 -4.75 -15.57 0.38
CA LEU A 153 -5.95 -16.38 0.44
C LEU A 153 -5.78 -17.59 -0.50
N VAL A 154 -6.22 -18.74 -0.04
CA VAL A 154 -6.26 -19.96 -0.86
C VAL A 154 -7.72 -20.43 -0.91
N GLN A 155 -8.30 -20.43 -2.09
CA GLN A 155 -9.65 -20.86 -2.32
C GLN A 155 -9.68 -21.80 -3.53
N ASP A 156 -10.24 -22.98 -3.37
CA ASP A 156 -10.30 -24.03 -4.40
C ASP A 156 -8.93 -24.35 -5.05
N GLY A 157 -7.86 -24.33 -4.22
CA GLY A 157 -6.49 -24.55 -4.67
C GLY A 157 -5.87 -23.36 -5.43
N GLN A 158 -6.60 -22.28 -5.59
CA GLN A 158 -6.08 -21.04 -6.20
C GLN A 158 -5.55 -20.11 -5.12
N ARG A 159 -4.31 -19.65 -5.31
CA ARG A 159 -3.68 -18.69 -4.43
C ARG A 159 -3.90 -17.26 -4.95
N THR A 160 -4.41 -16.39 -4.09
CA THR A 160 -4.51 -14.96 -4.34
C THR A 160 -3.79 -14.20 -3.23
N THR A 161 -2.83 -13.37 -3.59
CA THR A 161 -2.13 -12.51 -2.63
C THR A 161 -2.63 -11.07 -2.78
N ILE A 162 -3.18 -10.55 -1.71
CA ILE A 162 -3.61 -9.16 -1.59
C ILE A 162 -2.42 -8.37 -1.06
N ILE A 163 -1.99 -7.37 -1.79
CA ILE A 163 -0.99 -6.39 -1.37
C ILE A 163 -1.74 -5.12 -1.00
N ALA A 164 -1.80 -4.81 0.28
CA ALA A 164 -2.31 -3.53 0.76
C ALA A 164 -1.17 -2.50 0.74
N ALA A 165 -1.44 -1.33 0.17
CA ALA A 165 -0.51 -0.21 0.09
C ALA A 165 -1.25 1.08 0.44
N MET A 166 -1.04 1.58 1.66
CA MET A 166 -1.71 2.76 2.18
C MET A 166 -0.72 3.92 2.24
N LEU A 167 -0.98 4.93 1.40
CA LEU A 167 -0.15 6.13 1.32
C LEU A 167 -0.70 7.21 2.24
N ARG A 168 0.13 7.62 3.20
CA ARG A 168 -0.20 8.72 4.10
C ARG A 168 -0.21 10.07 3.37
N GLY A 169 -0.78 11.08 3.99
CA GLY A 169 -0.64 12.47 3.59
C GLY A 169 0.77 13.02 3.82
N VAL A 170 0.93 14.33 3.71
CA VAL A 170 2.18 15.01 4.07
C VAL A 170 2.55 14.69 5.51
N GLY A 171 3.77 14.25 5.75
CA GLY A 171 4.27 13.87 7.06
C GLY A 171 5.34 14.80 7.63
N TYR A 172 6.02 15.55 6.77
CA TYR A 172 7.10 16.45 7.19
C TYR A 172 7.28 17.61 6.19
N GLY A 173 7.95 18.68 6.66
CA GLY A 173 8.04 19.94 5.91
C GLY A 173 8.66 19.84 4.51
N ALA A 174 9.61 18.92 4.30
CA ALA A 174 10.24 18.71 2.99
C ALA A 174 9.26 18.25 1.91
N GLU A 175 8.23 17.47 2.27
CA GLU A 175 7.19 17.02 1.32
C GLU A 175 6.29 18.18 0.81
N TRP A 176 6.20 19.29 1.57
CA TRP A 176 5.51 20.49 1.12
C TRP A 176 6.20 21.16 -0.06
N ALA A 177 7.53 21.17 -0.12
CA ALA A 177 8.26 21.68 -1.28
C ALA A 177 7.87 20.90 -2.54
N SER A 178 7.75 19.59 -2.45
CA SER A 178 7.29 18.73 -3.54
C SER A 178 5.84 18.99 -3.94
N ASN A 179 4.95 19.29 -2.99
CA ASN A 179 3.56 19.66 -3.30
C ASN A 179 3.46 20.97 -4.10
N LEU A 180 4.47 21.83 -4.02
CA LEU A 180 4.55 23.09 -4.77
C LEU A 180 5.39 22.96 -6.05
N HIS A 181 6.03 21.83 -6.29
CA HIS A 181 6.86 21.57 -7.46
C HIS A 181 5.99 21.16 -8.66
N VAL A 182 5.34 22.13 -9.26
CA VAL A 182 4.41 21.90 -10.38
C VAL A 182 5.15 21.45 -11.65
N GLY A 183 6.36 21.94 -11.89
CA GLY A 183 7.15 21.63 -13.09
C GLY A 183 6.64 22.33 -14.35
N GLU A 184 7.32 22.06 -15.45
CA GLU A 184 6.99 22.54 -16.79
C GLU A 184 6.43 21.37 -17.61
N GLY A 185 5.22 21.50 -18.17
CA GLY A 185 4.59 20.48 -19.03
C GLY A 185 3.57 19.60 -18.31
N GLY A 186 2.83 18.84 -19.01
CA GLY A 186 1.55 18.16 -18.76
C GLY A 186 1.32 17.34 -17.47
N GLY A 187 1.98 17.61 -16.36
CA GLY A 187 1.73 16.94 -15.08
C GLY A 187 2.42 17.63 -13.92
N HIS A 188 1.92 17.40 -12.71
CA HIS A 188 2.53 17.91 -11.49
C HIS A 188 3.81 17.13 -11.16
N TYR A 189 4.98 17.77 -11.36
CA TYR A 189 6.28 17.10 -11.28
C TYR A 189 6.50 16.34 -9.95
N GLY A 190 6.29 17.01 -8.81
CA GLY A 190 6.51 16.41 -7.50
C GLY A 190 5.62 15.18 -7.23
N PHE A 191 4.37 15.17 -7.73
CA PHE A 191 3.51 14.00 -7.57
C PHE A 191 3.85 12.88 -8.56
N VAL A 192 4.26 13.23 -9.78
CA VAL A 192 4.69 12.24 -10.78
C VAL A 192 5.96 11.53 -10.30
N THR A 193 6.95 12.28 -9.82
CA THR A 193 8.21 11.72 -9.30
C THR A 193 7.96 10.88 -8.05
N ALA A 194 7.08 11.35 -7.14
CA ALA A 194 6.69 10.57 -5.96
C ALA A 194 5.97 9.26 -6.35
N ALA A 195 5.17 9.26 -7.42
CA ALA A 195 4.54 8.05 -7.91
C ALA A 195 5.55 7.08 -8.57
N GLU A 196 6.63 7.59 -9.15
CA GLU A 196 7.73 6.77 -9.66
C GLU A 196 8.50 6.09 -8.54
N HIS A 197 8.89 6.82 -7.49
CA HIS A 197 9.53 6.25 -6.31
C HIS A 197 8.61 5.23 -5.60
N PHE A 198 7.33 5.55 -5.42
CA PHE A 198 6.38 4.59 -4.86
C PHE A 198 6.30 3.31 -5.68
N PHE A 199 6.34 3.40 -7.00
CA PHE A 199 6.30 2.25 -7.88
C PHE A 199 7.56 1.38 -7.76
N GLU A 200 8.73 1.98 -7.56
CA GLU A 200 9.98 1.28 -7.25
C GLU A 200 9.88 0.54 -5.91
N ASP A 201 9.40 1.21 -4.87
CA ASP A 201 9.16 0.63 -3.55
C ASP A 201 8.19 -0.56 -3.60
N LEU A 202 7.10 -0.42 -4.38
CA LEU A 202 6.13 -1.50 -4.60
C LEU A 202 6.77 -2.70 -5.30
N GLN A 203 7.57 -2.47 -6.34
CA GLN A 203 8.29 -3.55 -7.04
C GLN A 203 9.25 -4.27 -6.11
N ASP A 204 9.97 -3.54 -5.27
CA ASP A 204 10.92 -4.14 -4.31
C ASP A 204 10.18 -4.89 -3.21
N TYR A 205 9.03 -4.40 -2.75
CA TYR A 205 8.17 -5.13 -1.84
C TYR A 205 7.69 -6.45 -2.45
N LEU A 206 7.19 -6.43 -3.70
CA LEU A 206 6.73 -7.63 -4.40
C LEU A 206 7.85 -8.66 -4.58
N LYS A 207 9.06 -8.24 -4.98
CA LYS A 207 10.22 -9.15 -5.09
C LYS A 207 10.54 -9.85 -3.76
N LYS A 208 10.54 -9.08 -2.66
CA LYS A 208 10.80 -9.62 -1.31
C LYS A 208 9.68 -10.57 -0.86
N ALA A 209 8.43 -10.20 -1.13
CA ALA A 209 7.26 -11.02 -0.83
C ALA A 209 7.29 -12.36 -1.59
N GLU A 210 7.63 -12.32 -2.88
CA GLU A 210 7.76 -13.53 -3.71
C GLU A 210 8.93 -14.41 -3.25
N ALA A 211 10.07 -13.82 -2.94
CA ALA A 211 11.23 -14.55 -2.41
C ALA A 211 10.91 -15.27 -1.08
N ALA A 212 10.07 -14.67 -0.24
CA ALA A 212 9.65 -15.25 1.04
C ALA A 212 8.58 -16.33 0.89
N ALA A 213 7.62 -16.15 -0.04
CA ALA A 213 6.47 -17.02 -0.20
C ALA A 213 6.66 -18.12 -1.28
N GLY A 214 7.70 -18.03 -2.11
CA GLY A 214 7.93 -18.90 -3.26
C GLY A 214 7.07 -18.57 -4.48
N THR A 215 5.83 -18.21 -4.28
CA THR A 215 4.93 -17.67 -5.32
C THR A 215 3.81 -16.86 -4.69
N LEU A 216 3.41 -15.78 -5.33
CA LEU A 216 2.29 -14.94 -4.90
C LEU A 216 0.93 -15.34 -5.51
N GLY A 217 0.95 -16.18 -6.55
CA GLY A 217 -0.28 -16.52 -7.29
C GLY A 217 -0.87 -15.30 -8.00
N THR A 218 -2.20 -15.15 -7.96
CA THR A 218 -2.86 -13.95 -8.46
C THR A 218 -2.64 -12.79 -7.48
N ILE A 219 -2.12 -11.67 -7.97
CA ILE A 219 -1.90 -10.48 -7.15
C ILE A 219 -3.10 -9.55 -7.27
N LYS A 220 -3.65 -9.12 -6.13
CA LYS A 220 -4.63 -8.03 -6.01
C LYS A 220 -3.98 -6.88 -5.26
N LEU A 221 -3.90 -5.71 -5.88
CA LEU A 221 -3.38 -4.50 -5.23
C LEU A 221 -4.55 -3.73 -4.60
N TRP A 222 -4.50 -3.56 -3.28
CA TRP A 222 -5.39 -2.69 -2.52
C TRP A 222 -4.67 -1.38 -2.21
N LEU A 223 -4.97 -0.36 -3.00
CA LEU A 223 -4.28 0.93 -2.97
C LEU A 223 -5.20 2.00 -2.39
N GLY A 224 -4.74 2.68 -1.35
CA GLY A 224 -5.42 3.81 -0.74
C GLY A 224 -4.46 4.95 -0.44
N GLY A 225 -4.99 6.18 -0.34
CA GLY A 225 -4.15 7.32 0.00
C GLY A 225 -4.94 8.55 0.42
N TYR A 226 -4.31 9.43 1.20
CA TYR A 226 -4.87 10.70 1.64
C TYR A 226 -4.00 11.87 1.17
N SER A 227 -4.63 12.98 0.77
CA SER A 227 -3.96 14.22 0.35
C SER A 227 -2.89 13.94 -0.72
N ARG A 228 -1.60 14.23 -0.45
CA ARG A 228 -0.47 13.86 -1.30
C ARG A 228 -0.48 12.38 -1.67
N GLY A 229 -0.72 11.48 -0.70
CA GLY A 229 -0.81 10.06 -0.94
C GLY A 229 -1.95 9.69 -1.90
N ALA A 230 -3.08 10.41 -1.87
CA ALA A 230 -4.16 10.19 -2.82
C ALA A 230 -3.76 10.56 -4.26
N ALA A 231 -3.01 11.65 -4.44
CA ALA A 231 -2.48 12.03 -5.76
C ALA A 231 -1.54 10.95 -6.31
N VAL A 232 -0.61 10.46 -5.49
CA VAL A 232 0.33 9.39 -5.86
C VAL A 232 -0.42 8.08 -6.15
N ALA A 233 -1.39 7.70 -5.32
CA ALA A 233 -2.21 6.51 -5.54
C ALA A 233 -2.96 6.55 -6.87
N ASN A 234 -3.59 7.69 -7.19
CA ASN A 234 -4.28 7.86 -8.48
C ASN A 234 -3.34 7.80 -9.68
N LEU A 235 -2.18 8.44 -9.61
CA LEU A 235 -1.18 8.42 -10.69
C LEU A 235 -0.64 7.00 -10.89
N THR A 236 -0.46 6.23 -9.83
CA THR A 236 -0.01 4.84 -9.89
C THR A 236 -1.10 3.93 -10.46
N ALA A 237 -2.34 4.07 -10.02
CA ALA A 237 -3.46 3.25 -10.51
C ALA A 237 -3.78 3.49 -12.00
N ALA A 238 -3.38 4.65 -12.55
CA ALA A 238 -3.58 5.00 -13.95
C ALA A 238 -2.50 4.42 -14.90
N ARG A 239 -1.43 3.82 -14.35
CA ARG A 239 -0.32 3.20 -15.11
C ARG A 239 -0.62 1.75 -15.44
#